data_c768a71ef56ba38ada9a6ca1560317cb
#
_entry.id   c768a71ef56ba38ada9a6ca1560317cb
#
_cell.length_a   1.000
_cell.length_b   1.000
_cell.length_c   1.000
_cell.angle_alpha   90.00
_cell.angle_beta   90.00
_cell.angle_gamma   90.00
#
_symmetry.space_group_name_H-M   'P 1'
#
loop_
_entity.id
_entity.type
_entity.pdbx_description
1 polymer ?
#
loop_
_entity_poly.entity_id
_entity_poly.type
_entity_poly.pdbx_seq_one_letter_code
_entity_poly.pdbx_strand_id
1 'polypeptide(L)'
;MMISSARFAAAWFAATLCCALVAACGGSDSADPGTAPASLTCDDSMKTAFKPDANTTVALVKAFKKNDPLLLTGSATAATPLAANDMCLVKLLVGPGHSGPASAPSTTPGIGIEVWLPGKDRWNNRIHVLGGAGMAGGPQTTLTAFAGGAGVNPWDVAGTEGAVSATTDTGHPVGSATFLMNPDGTVNTVGWTEFSERGIHEMTAKTKALALSYYAAAAKYTYWHGGSTGGRQGLKQAQAYPEDFDGIIANSPAINWSKFTTAMLYGQVVTQRDLAGVGMTSAQVNAVSSAAIGACDLLGGQHLGYLLDPSKCTYDPTLDAGVLCIASGGTNATADCITTAQASSLNKTWYGQTRDGTVPAPASDTGFESVLSGNHLWYGYPRGSNIATAPFPGLGTINGPTTPQTLATDLIALELQDPTFSTPAFVNATGNGADGWKSLSYAQLAHAADRGIALQPSFANIDTDNPDLSKFKARGGKLITVYGTSDNLIPYPGMVNYYNRVAVQLGGLSSVQSFYKLYLVPGMGHFPANGTTNFSANPPIPSEAQNYARLTDWVEKGIEPAELVAVSTVVTPNTPTVRSGVMCVYPKMPVYLSGALDAEASYGFQ
;
A
#
# COMPACT_ATOMS: atom_id res chain seq x y z
N MET A 1 57.19 -8.88 38.91
CA MET A 1 58.09 -7.74 38.72
C MET A 1 57.17 -6.54 38.51
N MET A 2 56.85 -5.89 39.58
CA MET A 2 57.07 -4.46 39.93
C MET A 2 56.33 -3.50 38.96
N ILE A 3 55.21 -2.95 39.49
CA ILE A 3 55.04 -1.60 40.08
C ILE A 3 55.01 -0.52 38.99
N SER A 4 53.93 0.27 38.86
CA SER A 4 53.69 1.48 39.62
C SER A 4 52.33 2.12 39.35
N SER A 5 51.66 2.44 40.43
CA SER A 5 50.50 3.30 40.57
C SER A 5 50.85 4.78 40.46
N ALA A 6 49.97 5.60 39.88
CA ALA A 6 49.93 7.03 40.20
C ALA A 6 48.47 7.52 40.27
N ARG A 7 48.07 7.86 41.47
CA ARG A 7 46.91 8.73 41.81
C ARG A 7 47.28 10.17 41.54
N PHE A 8 46.39 10.99 40.96
CA PHE A 8 46.39 12.43 41.28
C PHE A 8 44.99 12.98 41.43
N ALA A 9 44.92 13.93 42.30
CA ALA A 9 43.80 14.41 43.09
C ALA A 9 42.86 15.36 42.35
N ALA A 10 41.67 15.49 42.98
CA ALA A 10 40.63 16.48 42.71
C ALA A 10 41.11 17.92 42.91
N ALA A 11 40.64 18.84 42.08
CA ALA A 11 40.64 20.28 42.36
C ALA A 11 39.24 20.84 42.04
N TRP A 12 38.56 21.28 43.07
CA TRP A 12 37.38 22.12 43.05
C TRP A 12 37.76 23.53 42.63
N PHE A 13 37.06 24.12 41.65
CA PHE A 13 37.00 25.57 41.49
C PHE A 13 35.57 26.02 41.44
N ALA A 14 35.17 26.73 42.50
CA ALA A 14 34.00 27.57 42.58
C ALA A 14 34.28 28.84 41.75
N ALA A 15 33.37 29.18 40.82
CA ALA A 15 33.37 30.47 40.18
C ALA A 15 32.01 31.14 40.34
N THR A 16 32.10 32.27 40.91
CA THR A 16 31.13 33.23 41.40
C THR A 16 30.22 33.79 40.33
N LEU A 17 28.95 33.92 40.69
CA LEU A 17 27.84 34.59 39.97
C LEU A 17 28.13 36.07 39.82
N CYS A 18 28.16 36.61 38.60
CA CYS A 18 28.06 38.03 38.30
C CYS A 18 26.75 38.31 37.55
N CYS A 19 25.77 38.85 38.28
CA CYS A 19 24.58 39.47 37.71
C CYS A 19 24.95 40.81 37.06
N ALA A 20 24.82 40.92 35.75
CA ALA A 20 24.76 42.21 35.07
C ALA A 20 23.29 42.51 34.70
N LEU A 21 22.69 43.44 35.44
CA LEU A 21 21.44 44.11 35.09
C LEU A 21 21.70 45.05 33.91
N VAL A 22 21.10 44.76 32.78
CA VAL A 22 20.90 45.73 31.71
C VAL A 22 19.43 46.18 31.76
N ALA A 23 19.20 47.35 32.30
CA ALA A 23 17.93 48.04 32.16
C ALA A 23 17.80 48.57 30.73
N ALA A 24 16.91 47.98 29.93
CA ALA A 24 16.43 48.58 28.69
C ALA A 24 15.01 49.08 28.89
N CYS A 25 14.86 50.37 28.58
CA CYS A 25 13.64 51.17 28.71
C CYS A 25 12.44 50.54 28.03
N GLY A 26 11.31 50.74 28.69
CA GLY A 26 10.01 50.26 28.27
C GLY A 26 9.48 50.91 26.98
N GLY A 27 8.88 50.06 26.21
CA GLY A 27 7.76 50.36 25.35
C GLY A 27 6.66 49.40 25.77
N SER A 28 5.68 49.92 26.47
CA SER A 28 4.42 49.23 26.75
C SER A 28 3.58 49.23 25.48
N ASP A 29 3.85 48.30 24.56
CA ASP A 29 2.81 47.86 23.65
C ASP A 29 1.92 46.91 24.45
N SER A 30 0.79 47.42 24.90
CA SER A 30 -0.34 46.65 25.32
C SER A 30 -0.75 45.75 24.15
N ALA A 31 -0.29 44.48 24.14
CA ALA A 31 -0.89 43.48 23.28
C ALA A 31 -2.38 43.43 23.63
N ASP A 32 -3.18 43.96 22.71
CA ASP A 32 -4.61 43.78 22.65
C ASP A 32 -4.91 42.28 22.89
N PRO A 33 -5.82 41.86 23.79
CA PRO A 33 -6.17 40.46 23.95
C PRO A 33 -6.69 40.00 22.59
N GLY A 34 -5.82 39.30 21.85
CA GLY A 34 -5.97 38.99 20.45
C GLY A 34 -7.36 38.44 20.15
N THR A 35 -8.07 39.16 19.30
CA THR A 35 -9.21 38.63 18.55
C THR A 35 -8.78 37.30 17.97
N ALA A 36 -9.45 36.22 18.40
CA ALA A 36 -9.25 34.89 17.83
C ALA A 36 -9.25 35.03 16.30
N PRO A 37 -8.29 34.45 15.59
CA PRO A 37 -8.19 34.62 14.14
C PRO A 37 -9.55 34.35 13.52
N ALA A 38 -10.05 35.28 12.70
CA ALA A 38 -11.36 35.17 12.06
C ALA A 38 -11.39 33.85 11.30
N SER A 39 -12.33 32.95 11.65
CA SER A 39 -12.41 31.65 11.02
C SER A 39 -12.79 31.81 9.54
N LEU A 40 -12.16 31.04 8.66
CA LEU A 40 -12.43 31.06 7.22
C LEU A 40 -13.89 30.72 6.92
N THR A 41 -14.43 31.28 5.84
CA THR A 41 -15.72 30.95 5.26
C THR A 41 -15.54 30.08 4.02
N CYS A 42 -16.54 29.24 3.69
CA CYS A 42 -16.49 28.40 2.51
C CYS A 42 -16.94 29.16 1.27
N ASP A 43 -16.14 30.12 0.84
CA ASP A 43 -16.36 30.94 -0.35
C ASP A 43 -15.01 31.40 -0.95
N ASP A 44 -15.07 32.14 -2.03
CA ASP A 44 -13.88 32.59 -2.76
C ASP A 44 -12.93 33.51 -1.96
N SER A 45 -13.37 34.09 -0.83
CA SER A 45 -12.48 34.83 0.06
C SER A 45 -11.33 33.99 0.60
N MET A 46 -11.54 32.67 0.72
CA MET A 46 -10.51 31.72 1.14
C MET A 46 -9.30 31.71 0.21
N LYS A 47 -9.46 31.98 -1.09
CA LYS A 47 -8.36 32.06 -2.07
C LYS A 47 -7.30 33.10 -1.72
N THR A 48 -7.68 34.15 -1.00
CA THR A 48 -6.77 35.20 -0.56
C THR A 48 -6.42 35.11 0.92
N ALA A 49 -7.34 34.58 1.74
CA ALA A 49 -7.18 34.50 3.18
C ALA A 49 -6.35 33.31 3.65
N PHE A 50 -6.41 32.14 2.94
CA PHE A 50 -5.62 30.99 3.29
C PHE A 50 -4.29 30.98 2.52
N LYS A 51 -3.22 31.34 3.21
CA LYS A 51 -1.84 31.35 2.70
C LYS A 51 -0.90 30.78 3.75
N PRO A 52 -0.88 29.44 3.88
CA PRO A 52 -0.04 28.78 4.88
C PRO A 52 1.46 28.96 4.61
N ASP A 53 1.84 29.17 3.35
CA ASP A 53 3.19 29.48 2.87
C ASP A 53 3.18 30.12 1.47
N ALA A 54 4.36 30.43 0.93
CA ALA A 54 4.53 31.08 -0.37
C ALA A 54 4.24 30.15 -1.57
N ASN A 55 4.28 28.84 -1.37
CA ASN A 55 4.17 27.84 -2.45
C ASN A 55 2.74 27.29 -2.58
N THR A 56 1.84 27.60 -1.63
CA THR A 56 0.49 27.06 -1.60
C THR A 56 -0.52 28.05 -2.17
N THR A 57 -1.31 27.60 -3.14
CA THR A 57 -2.42 28.36 -3.72
C THR A 57 -3.73 27.60 -3.59
N VAL A 58 -4.84 28.33 -3.35
CA VAL A 58 -6.20 27.77 -3.36
C VAL A 58 -6.77 27.88 -4.77
N ALA A 59 -6.96 26.75 -5.43
CA ALA A 59 -7.46 26.66 -6.80
C ALA A 59 -8.99 26.72 -6.89
N LEU A 60 -9.68 26.07 -5.94
CA LEU A 60 -11.14 25.99 -5.90
C LEU A 60 -11.65 26.01 -4.45
N VAL A 61 -12.76 26.70 -4.23
CA VAL A 61 -13.58 26.58 -3.01
C VAL A 61 -15.03 26.38 -3.45
N LYS A 62 -15.71 25.38 -2.88
CA LYS A 62 -17.13 25.13 -3.16
C LYS A 62 -17.86 24.61 -1.93
N ALA A 63 -18.92 25.31 -1.55
CA ALA A 63 -19.86 24.86 -0.53
C ALA A 63 -20.90 23.91 -1.12
N PHE A 64 -21.24 22.88 -0.37
CA PHE A 64 -22.36 21.96 -0.61
C PHE A 64 -23.26 21.98 0.61
N LYS A 65 -24.58 22.10 0.37
CA LYS A 65 -25.60 21.90 1.38
C LYS A 65 -26.02 20.43 1.41
N LYS A 66 -26.56 19.98 2.53
CA LYS A 66 -27.15 18.65 2.61
C LYS A 66 -28.14 18.43 1.46
N ASN A 67 -28.03 17.28 0.79
CA ASN A 67 -28.77 16.87 -0.39
C ASN A 67 -28.40 17.62 -1.70
N ASP A 68 -27.43 18.51 -1.70
CA ASP A 68 -26.89 19.02 -2.96
C ASP A 68 -26.25 17.89 -3.76
N PRO A 69 -26.42 17.85 -5.09
CA PRO A 69 -25.71 16.89 -5.92
C PRO A 69 -24.20 17.19 -5.89
N LEU A 70 -23.40 16.15 -5.63
CA LEU A 70 -21.96 16.24 -5.64
C LEU A 70 -21.46 16.26 -7.08
N LEU A 71 -21.33 17.45 -7.63
CA LEU A 71 -20.73 17.70 -8.94
C LEU A 71 -20.11 19.13 -9.01
N LEU A 72 -19.07 19.28 -9.81
CA LEU A 72 -18.43 20.57 -10.05
C LEU A 72 -18.95 21.24 -11.31
N THR A 73 -19.32 20.46 -12.31
CA THR A 73 -19.85 20.93 -13.61
C THR A 73 -20.89 19.95 -14.15
N GLY A 74 -21.68 20.39 -15.11
CA GLY A 74 -22.69 19.56 -15.76
C GLY A 74 -24.01 19.51 -14.99
N SER A 75 -24.83 18.52 -15.32
CA SER A 75 -26.16 18.31 -14.72
C SER A 75 -26.20 17.03 -13.90
N ALA A 76 -26.90 17.05 -12.79
CA ALA A 76 -27.10 15.89 -11.95
C ALA A 76 -27.93 14.81 -12.68
N THR A 77 -27.60 13.56 -12.41
CA THR A 77 -28.34 12.36 -12.84
C THR A 77 -28.83 11.59 -11.61
N ALA A 78 -29.64 10.58 -11.81
CA ALA A 78 -30.08 9.70 -10.71
C ALA A 78 -28.92 8.97 -10.02
N ALA A 79 -27.76 8.81 -10.69
CA ALA A 79 -26.57 8.20 -10.14
C ALA A 79 -25.61 9.22 -9.47
N THR A 80 -25.90 10.52 -9.54
CA THR A 80 -25.05 11.54 -8.92
C THR A 80 -25.16 11.45 -7.39
N PRO A 81 -24.06 11.24 -6.65
CA PRO A 81 -24.09 11.21 -5.19
C PRO A 81 -24.60 12.55 -4.62
N LEU A 82 -25.28 12.48 -3.49
CA LEU A 82 -25.77 13.65 -2.78
C LEU A 82 -24.92 13.92 -1.54
N ALA A 83 -24.73 15.18 -1.21
CA ALA A 83 -24.07 15.58 0.02
C ALA A 83 -24.84 15.08 1.25
N ALA A 84 -24.23 14.24 2.07
CA ALA A 84 -24.86 13.69 3.27
C ALA A 84 -25.15 14.78 4.33
N ASN A 85 -24.33 15.84 4.37
CA ASN A 85 -24.43 17.00 5.24
C ASN A 85 -23.83 18.22 4.55
N ASP A 86 -23.91 19.40 5.21
CA ASP A 86 -23.20 20.60 4.77
C ASP A 86 -21.69 20.34 4.76
N MET A 87 -21.02 20.67 3.66
CA MET A 87 -19.58 20.44 3.48
C MET A 87 -18.93 21.56 2.67
N CYS A 88 -17.63 21.72 2.85
CA CYS A 88 -16.80 22.62 2.07
C CYS A 88 -15.70 21.83 1.35
N LEU A 89 -15.66 21.92 0.04
CA LEU A 89 -14.55 21.44 -0.79
C LEU A 89 -13.53 22.53 -1.01
N VAL A 90 -12.26 22.22 -0.80
CA VAL A 90 -11.13 23.10 -1.12
C VAL A 90 -10.10 22.32 -1.92
N LYS A 91 -9.70 22.88 -3.07
CA LYS A 91 -8.58 22.33 -3.84
C LYS A 91 -7.37 23.24 -3.72
N LEU A 92 -6.22 22.63 -3.44
CA LEU A 92 -4.95 23.33 -3.28
C LEU A 92 -3.95 22.84 -4.33
N LEU A 93 -3.04 23.73 -4.72
CA LEU A 93 -1.84 23.42 -5.47
C LEU A 93 -0.62 23.83 -4.65
N VAL A 94 0.32 22.91 -4.45
CA VAL A 94 1.56 23.14 -3.69
C VAL A 94 2.77 23.01 -4.61
N GLY A 95 3.42 24.13 -4.88
CA GLY A 95 4.65 24.17 -5.67
C GLY A 95 5.94 23.91 -4.86
N PRO A 96 7.08 24.13 -5.49
CA PRO A 96 7.23 24.22 -6.93
C PRO A 96 6.95 22.86 -7.58
N GLY A 97 6.53 22.85 -8.84
CA GLY A 97 6.42 21.62 -9.62
C GLY A 97 7.77 21.23 -10.24
N HIS A 98 7.69 20.39 -11.25
CA HIS A 98 8.81 20.02 -12.12
C HIS A 98 8.64 20.66 -13.49
N SER A 99 9.56 21.56 -13.84
CA SER A 99 9.54 22.26 -15.14
C SER A 99 10.09 21.38 -16.26
N GLY A 100 9.49 21.48 -17.43
CA GLY A 100 9.91 20.75 -18.63
C GLY A 100 9.01 21.08 -19.83
N PRO A 101 9.17 20.36 -20.95
CA PRO A 101 8.26 20.48 -22.09
C PRO A 101 6.82 20.14 -21.67
N ALA A 102 5.85 20.93 -22.10
CA ALA A 102 4.44 20.73 -21.75
C ALA A 102 3.88 19.35 -22.18
N SER A 103 4.51 18.71 -23.19
CA SER A 103 4.16 17.38 -23.64
C SER A 103 4.78 16.24 -22.81
N ALA A 104 5.73 16.55 -21.92
CA ALA A 104 6.40 15.52 -21.13
C ALA A 104 5.55 15.15 -19.90
N PRO A 105 5.28 13.85 -19.66
CA PRO A 105 4.53 13.40 -18.47
C PRO A 105 5.20 13.79 -17.15
N SER A 106 6.52 14.01 -17.15
CA SER A 106 7.28 14.46 -15.98
C SER A 106 7.06 15.93 -15.62
N THR A 107 6.47 16.74 -16.50
CA THR A 107 6.21 18.17 -16.24
C THR A 107 4.94 18.34 -15.40
N THR A 108 5.06 19.07 -14.28
CA THR A 108 3.93 19.29 -13.36
C THR A 108 4.01 20.67 -12.71
N PRO A 109 2.86 21.33 -12.44
CA PRO A 109 2.84 22.59 -11.68
C PRO A 109 3.07 22.40 -10.17
N GLY A 110 3.03 21.17 -9.66
CA GLY A 110 3.18 20.84 -8.25
C GLY A 110 2.18 19.80 -7.78
N ILE A 111 2.05 19.67 -6.47
CA ILE A 111 1.21 18.68 -5.80
C ILE A 111 -0.21 19.21 -5.68
N GLY A 112 -1.17 18.49 -6.25
CA GLY A 112 -2.60 18.73 -6.08
C GLY A 112 -3.12 18.10 -4.80
N ILE A 113 -3.95 18.84 -4.08
CA ILE A 113 -4.60 18.35 -2.86
C ILE A 113 -6.09 18.72 -2.93
N GLU A 114 -6.95 17.75 -2.60
CA GLU A 114 -8.38 17.97 -2.46
C GLU A 114 -8.78 17.72 -1.01
N VAL A 115 -9.37 18.74 -0.35
CA VAL A 115 -9.78 18.68 1.06
C VAL A 115 -11.28 18.88 1.18
N TRP A 116 -11.92 17.99 1.94
CA TRP A 116 -13.33 18.06 2.29
C TRP A 116 -13.48 18.37 3.78
N LEU A 117 -14.13 19.48 4.09
CA LEU A 117 -14.36 19.96 5.45
C LEU A 117 -15.84 19.77 5.79
N PRO A 118 -16.22 19.01 6.83
CA PRO A 118 -17.60 18.98 7.32
C PRO A 118 -18.08 20.35 7.81
N GLY A 119 -19.39 20.55 7.89
CA GLY A 119 -19.96 21.75 8.52
C GLY A 119 -19.38 21.98 9.92
N LYS A 120 -19.22 23.25 10.32
CA LYS A 120 -18.55 23.59 11.60
C LYS A 120 -19.20 22.97 12.83
N ASP A 121 -20.49 22.75 12.79
CA ASP A 121 -21.30 22.11 13.83
C ASP A 121 -21.24 20.58 13.80
N ARG A 122 -20.64 20.00 12.75
CA ARG A 122 -20.58 18.56 12.52
C ARG A 122 -19.16 18.00 12.69
N TRP A 123 -18.15 18.84 12.75
CA TRP A 123 -16.76 18.37 12.84
C TRP A 123 -16.48 17.66 14.17
N ASN A 124 -16.02 16.43 14.06
CA ASN A 124 -15.70 15.57 15.20
C ASN A 124 -14.28 15.77 15.78
N ASN A 125 -13.59 16.84 15.37
CA ASN A 125 -12.19 17.16 15.72
C ASN A 125 -11.15 16.15 15.19
N ARG A 126 -11.50 15.37 14.18
CA ARG A 126 -10.57 14.44 13.50
C ARG A 126 -10.22 14.95 12.10
N ILE A 127 -9.02 14.56 11.68
CA ILE A 127 -8.61 14.52 10.28
C ILE A 127 -8.45 13.05 9.92
N HIS A 128 -9.10 12.59 8.86
CA HIS A 128 -9.03 11.23 8.34
C HIS A 128 -8.75 11.29 6.85
N VAL A 129 -7.48 11.20 6.48
CA VAL A 129 -7.02 11.30 5.10
C VAL A 129 -6.85 9.95 4.45
N LEU A 130 -6.97 9.91 3.13
CA LEU A 130 -7.05 8.68 2.35
C LEU A 130 -5.85 8.54 1.42
N GLY A 131 -5.33 7.32 1.34
CA GLY A 131 -4.22 6.94 0.46
C GLY A 131 -4.63 6.71 -0.99
N GLY A 132 -3.65 6.78 -1.88
CA GLY A 132 -3.80 6.46 -3.29
C GLY A 132 -3.70 4.95 -3.58
N ALA A 133 -3.87 4.58 -4.86
CA ALA A 133 -3.69 3.23 -5.37
C ALA A 133 -2.78 3.22 -6.61
N GLY A 134 -2.14 2.10 -6.93
CA GLY A 134 -1.26 1.97 -8.09
C GLY A 134 -0.17 3.03 -8.10
N MET A 135 -0.06 3.77 -9.20
CA MET A 135 0.87 4.90 -9.31
C MET A 135 0.31 6.21 -8.71
N ALA A 136 -0.78 6.16 -7.93
CA ALA A 136 -1.51 7.33 -7.45
C ALA A 136 -1.93 8.26 -8.63
N GLY A 137 -1.73 9.57 -8.50
CA GLY A 137 -2.23 10.51 -9.48
C GLY A 137 -3.71 10.85 -9.24
N GLY A 138 -4.24 11.78 -10.01
CA GLY A 138 -5.67 12.08 -9.94
C GLY A 138 -6.05 13.51 -10.30
N PRO A 139 -7.36 13.82 -10.22
CA PRO A 139 -7.91 15.10 -10.65
C PRO A 139 -7.92 16.17 -9.53
N GLN A 140 -7.02 16.11 -8.54
CA GLN A 140 -7.03 17.03 -7.39
C GLN A 140 -6.91 18.49 -7.82
N THR A 141 -6.13 18.77 -8.87
CA THR A 141 -6.01 20.12 -9.44
C THR A 141 -7.11 20.47 -10.45
N THR A 142 -7.89 19.49 -10.90
CA THR A 142 -8.95 19.68 -11.91
C THR A 142 -10.16 20.38 -11.31
N LEU A 143 -10.67 21.42 -12.00
CA LEU A 143 -11.82 22.20 -11.53
C LEU A 143 -13.18 21.59 -11.89
N THR A 144 -13.20 20.46 -12.60
CA THR A 144 -14.41 19.84 -13.16
C THR A 144 -14.71 18.44 -12.63
N ALA A 145 -13.82 17.86 -11.85
CA ALA A 145 -13.98 16.50 -11.30
C ALA A 145 -13.48 16.43 -9.84
N PHE A 146 -14.04 15.49 -9.07
CA PHE A 146 -13.55 15.16 -7.74
C PHE A 146 -12.48 14.07 -7.78
N ALA A 147 -11.65 14.06 -6.76
CA ALA A 147 -10.71 12.98 -6.50
C ALA A 147 -11.32 11.99 -5.51
N GLY A 148 -11.52 10.74 -5.95
CA GLY A 148 -11.92 9.64 -5.06
C GLY A 148 -10.75 9.14 -4.22
N GLY A 149 -11.05 8.41 -3.14
CA GLY A 149 -10.08 7.60 -2.41
C GLY A 149 -10.11 6.15 -2.90
N ALA A 150 -9.10 5.36 -2.56
CA ALA A 150 -9.08 3.94 -2.85
C ALA A 150 -10.03 3.18 -1.88
N GLY A 151 -11.24 2.91 -2.32
CA GLY A 151 -12.26 2.18 -1.56
C GLY A 151 -13.17 3.02 -0.65
N VAL A 152 -12.76 4.24 -0.26
CA VAL A 152 -13.56 5.19 0.54
C VAL A 152 -13.46 6.56 -0.11
N ASN A 153 -14.56 7.29 -0.20
CA ASN A 153 -14.53 8.63 -0.78
C ASN A 153 -14.34 9.71 0.30
N PRO A 154 -13.55 10.74 0.04
CA PRO A 154 -13.29 11.80 1.03
C PRO A 154 -14.57 12.59 1.40
N TRP A 155 -15.52 12.73 0.48
CA TRP A 155 -16.82 13.37 0.78
C TRP A 155 -17.72 12.50 1.67
N ASP A 156 -17.60 11.16 1.64
CA ASP A 156 -18.33 10.27 2.56
C ASP A 156 -17.74 10.35 3.97
N VAL A 157 -16.42 10.47 4.09
CA VAL A 157 -15.75 10.73 5.37
C VAL A 157 -16.21 12.08 5.94
N ALA A 158 -16.17 13.14 5.17
CA ALA A 158 -16.60 14.47 5.64
C ALA A 158 -18.09 14.53 5.94
N GLY A 159 -18.94 13.99 5.07
CA GLY A 159 -20.38 14.10 5.18
C GLY A 159 -21.02 13.13 6.18
N THR A 160 -20.43 11.95 6.40
CA THR A 160 -21.01 10.88 7.21
C THR A 160 -20.27 10.69 8.53
N GLU A 161 -18.94 10.57 8.49
CA GLU A 161 -18.13 10.44 9.72
C GLU A 161 -18.00 11.79 10.45
N GLY A 162 -17.99 12.91 9.71
CA GLY A 162 -17.77 14.24 10.25
C GLY A 162 -16.30 14.56 10.52
N ALA A 163 -15.38 13.85 9.89
CA ALA A 163 -13.95 14.17 9.93
C ALA A 163 -13.54 14.99 8.70
N VAL A 164 -12.53 15.87 8.84
CA VAL A 164 -11.87 16.47 7.67
C VAL A 164 -11.19 15.35 6.89
N SER A 165 -11.40 15.32 5.57
CA SER A 165 -10.75 14.33 4.73
C SER A 165 -9.98 14.96 3.58
N ALA A 166 -8.92 14.31 3.13
CA ALA A 166 -8.14 14.80 2.01
C ALA A 166 -7.54 13.65 1.19
N THR A 167 -7.25 13.96 -0.09
CA THR A 167 -6.49 13.14 -1.02
C THR A 167 -5.45 14.00 -1.76
N THR A 168 -4.42 13.37 -2.32
CA THR A 168 -3.42 14.05 -3.15
C THR A 168 -3.13 13.27 -4.43
N ASP A 169 -2.81 14.00 -5.50
CA ASP A 169 -2.32 13.43 -6.76
C ASP A 169 -0.83 13.04 -6.70
N THR A 170 -0.16 13.28 -5.57
CA THR A 170 1.27 13.03 -5.40
C THR A 170 2.15 13.71 -6.47
N GLY A 171 1.73 14.87 -6.97
CA GLY A 171 2.48 15.71 -7.90
C GLY A 171 2.29 15.36 -9.38
N HIS A 172 1.32 14.50 -9.73
CA HIS A 172 1.04 14.13 -11.12
C HIS A 172 -0.44 13.78 -11.36
N PRO A 173 -1.01 14.12 -12.54
CA PRO A 173 -2.44 13.90 -12.80
C PRO A 173 -2.77 12.50 -13.30
N VAL A 174 -1.78 11.72 -13.77
CA VAL A 174 -2.00 10.43 -14.44
C VAL A 174 -1.51 9.26 -13.58
N GLY A 175 -2.25 8.15 -13.60
CA GLY A 175 -1.91 6.93 -12.85
C GLY A 175 -0.94 5.98 -13.58
N SER A 176 -0.03 6.47 -14.44
CA SER A 176 1.03 5.70 -15.09
C SER A 176 2.40 6.12 -14.56
N ALA A 177 3.42 5.27 -14.73
CA ALA A 177 4.76 5.54 -14.24
C ALA A 177 5.59 6.49 -15.13
N THR A 178 5.03 6.97 -16.24
CA THR A 178 5.72 7.81 -17.23
C THR A 178 6.23 9.13 -16.66
N PHE A 179 5.61 9.66 -15.61
CA PHE A 179 6.05 10.90 -14.96
C PHE A 179 7.39 10.74 -14.20
N LEU A 180 7.82 9.51 -13.91
CA LEU A 180 9.04 9.22 -13.15
C LEU A 180 10.32 9.23 -13.98
N MET A 181 10.19 9.40 -15.31
CA MET A 181 11.32 9.49 -16.25
C MET A 181 11.29 10.85 -16.95
N ASN A 182 12.45 11.52 -17.01
CA ASN A 182 12.63 12.73 -17.81
C ASN A 182 12.63 12.42 -19.32
N PRO A 183 12.38 13.42 -20.19
CA PRO A 183 12.40 13.23 -21.64
C PRO A 183 13.71 12.66 -22.20
N ASP A 184 14.82 12.89 -21.53
CA ASP A 184 16.16 12.37 -21.90
C ASP A 184 16.43 10.95 -21.37
N GLY A 185 15.45 10.30 -20.74
CA GLY A 185 15.59 8.96 -20.15
C GLY A 185 16.15 8.94 -18.74
N THR A 186 16.55 10.09 -18.18
CA THR A 186 17.07 10.15 -16.80
C THR A 186 15.95 10.08 -15.75
N VAL A 187 16.33 9.79 -14.51
CA VAL A 187 15.41 9.70 -13.39
C VAL A 187 14.82 11.07 -13.06
N ASN A 188 13.49 11.21 -13.02
CA ASN A 188 12.81 12.39 -12.46
C ASN A 188 12.80 12.31 -10.93
N THR A 189 13.86 12.78 -10.28
CA THR A 189 14.00 12.74 -8.81
C THR A 189 12.92 13.57 -8.09
N VAL A 190 12.40 14.63 -8.71
CA VAL A 190 11.28 15.43 -8.16
C VAL A 190 10.03 14.57 -8.10
N GLY A 191 9.64 13.94 -9.23
CA GLY A 191 8.47 13.06 -9.27
C GLY A 191 8.59 11.88 -8.30
N TRP A 192 9.77 11.27 -8.18
CA TRP A 192 9.99 10.21 -7.20
C TRP A 192 9.84 10.70 -5.75
N THR A 193 10.34 11.89 -5.42
CA THR A 193 10.20 12.47 -4.07
C THR A 193 8.74 12.78 -3.75
N GLU A 194 8.02 13.37 -4.69
CA GLU A 194 6.60 13.70 -4.52
C GLU A 194 5.75 12.44 -4.37
N PHE A 195 5.97 11.42 -5.20
CA PHE A 195 5.27 10.14 -5.13
C PHE A 195 5.63 9.32 -3.88
N SER A 196 6.91 9.30 -3.50
CA SER A 196 7.37 8.51 -2.36
C SER A 196 6.88 9.06 -1.02
N GLU A 197 7.02 10.36 -0.78
CA GLU A 197 6.84 10.92 0.56
C GLU A 197 6.28 12.34 0.61
N ARG A 198 6.81 13.29 -0.21
CA ARG A 198 6.49 14.71 -0.09
C ARG A 198 5.01 14.99 -0.33
N GLY A 199 4.38 14.32 -1.31
CA GLY A 199 2.97 14.54 -1.65
C GLY A 199 2.04 14.29 -0.46
N ILE A 200 2.32 13.26 0.34
CA ILE A 200 1.52 12.92 1.52
C ILE A 200 1.78 13.89 2.69
N HIS A 201 3.06 14.21 2.92
CA HIS A 201 3.43 15.16 3.97
C HIS A 201 2.81 16.55 3.73
N GLU A 202 2.94 17.08 2.51
CA GLU A 202 2.34 18.37 2.13
C GLU A 202 0.81 18.34 2.26
N MET A 203 0.16 17.27 1.78
CA MET A 203 -1.28 17.12 1.97
C MET A 203 -1.66 17.18 3.45
N THR A 204 -0.95 16.45 4.30
CA THR A 204 -1.25 16.40 5.74
C THR A 204 -1.02 17.74 6.40
N ALA A 205 0.11 18.38 6.14
CA ALA A 205 0.45 19.70 6.71
C ALA A 205 -0.55 20.79 6.29
N LYS A 206 -0.91 20.83 4.99
CA LYS A 206 -1.87 21.82 4.48
C LYS A 206 -3.28 21.55 4.96
N THR A 207 -3.68 20.29 5.11
CA THR A 207 -4.99 19.92 5.66
C THR A 207 -5.10 20.31 7.14
N LYS A 208 -4.06 20.07 7.94
CA LYS A 208 -4.01 20.54 9.35
C LYS A 208 -4.11 22.07 9.44
N ALA A 209 -3.35 22.79 8.62
CA ALA A 209 -3.37 24.25 8.59
C ALA A 209 -4.73 24.80 8.15
N LEU A 210 -5.35 24.19 7.12
CA LEU A 210 -6.67 24.59 6.63
C LEU A 210 -7.75 24.31 7.68
N ALA A 211 -7.74 23.15 8.32
CA ALA A 211 -8.67 22.80 9.39
C ALA A 211 -8.56 23.81 10.56
N LEU A 212 -7.34 24.10 11.02
CA LEU A 212 -7.11 25.10 12.06
C LEU A 212 -7.70 26.48 11.69
N SER A 213 -7.46 26.94 10.47
CA SER A 213 -7.96 28.23 10.00
C SER A 213 -9.47 28.26 9.78
N TYR A 214 -10.07 27.13 9.39
CA TYR A 214 -11.52 27.04 9.11
C TYR A 214 -12.35 26.89 10.38
N TYR A 215 -11.90 26.05 11.34
CA TYR A 215 -12.61 25.79 12.60
C TYR A 215 -12.17 26.68 13.75
N ALA A 216 -11.08 27.45 13.61
CA ALA A 216 -10.40 28.16 14.69
C ALA A 216 -9.98 27.21 15.84
N ALA A 217 -9.76 25.93 15.55
CA ALA A 217 -9.36 24.91 16.48
C ALA A 217 -8.49 23.85 15.77
N ALA A 218 -7.46 23.36 16.45
CA ALA A 218 -6.66 22.27 15.93
C ALA A 218 -7.42 20.94 15.98
N ALA A 219 -7.16 20.06 15.02
CA ALA A 219 -7.64 18.69 15.09
C ALA A 219 -7.03 17.99 16.32
N LYS A 220 -7.85 17.20 17.00
CA LYS A 220 -7.41 16.43 18.17
C LYS A 220 -6.62 15.19 17.75
N TYR A 221 -7.04 14.56 16.64
CA TYR A 221 -6.40 13.37 16.10
C TYR A 221 -6.32 13.43 14.58
N THR A 222 -5.24 12.86 14.05
CA THR A 222 -5.02 12.74 12.61
C THR A 222 -4.78 11.29 12.24
N TYR A 223 -5.60 10.76 11.33
CA TYR A 223 -5.56 9.37 10.89
C TYR A 223 -5.21 9.25 9.41
N TRP A 224 -4.41 8.24 9.11
CA TRP A 224 -4.15 7.76 7.75
C TRP A 224 -4.92 6.48 7.50
N HIS A 225 -5.52 6.36 6.31
CA HIS A 225 -6.17 5.12 5.86
C HIS A 225 -5.79 4.85 4.41
N GLY A 226 -5.05 3.77 4.16
CA GLY A 226 -4.66 3.40 2.82
C GLY A 226 -4.32 1.93 2.66
N GLY A 227 -4.64 1.40 1.47
CA GLY A 227 -4.27 0.05 1.04
C GLY A 227 -3.29 0.11 -0.14
N SER A 228 -2.54 -0.97 -0.41
CA SER A 228 -1.63 -1.03 -1.53
C SER A 228 -0.58 0.11 -1.49
N THR A 229 -0.50 0.92 -2.53
CA THR A 229 0.31 2.16 -2.52
C THR A 229 -0.03 3.04 -1.33
N GLY A 230 -1.32 3.18 -0.97
CA GLY A 230 -1.76 3.92 0.21
C GLY A 230 -1.22 3.31 1.52
N GLY A 231 -1.13 2.00 1.59
CA GLY A 231 -0.49 1.31 2.71
C GLY A 231 1.01 1.64 2.80
N ARG A 232 1.72 1.62 1.66
CA ARG A 232 3.12 2.07 1.57
C ARG A 232 3.26 3.53 2.01
N GLN A 233 2.39 4.40 1.52
CA GLN A 233 2.39 5.82 1.88
C GLN A 233 2.28 6.00 3.40
N GLY A 234 1.36 5.30 4.06
CA GLY A 234 1.22 5.35 5.52
C GLY A 234 2.48 4.89 6.27
N LEU A 235 3.08 3.77 5.84
CA LEU A 235 4.34 3.29 6.42
C LEU A 235 5.50 4.26 6.16
N LYS A 236 5.55 4.90 4.98
CA LYS A 236 6.56 5.92 4.67
C LYS A 236 6.44 7.12 5.60
N GLN A 237 5.22 7.56 5.91
CA GLN A 237 5.01 8.66 6.87
C GLN A 237 5.44 8.27 8.28
N ALA A 238 5.16 7.05 8.73
CA ALA A 238 5.66 6.57 10.01
C ALA A 238 7.19 6.56 10.11
N GLN A 239 7.88 6.33 8.98
CA GLN A 239 9.34 6.31 8.89
C GLN A 239 9.94 7.72 8.79
N ALA A 240 9.40 8.57 7.90
CA ALA A 240 10.00 9.86 7.51
C ALA A 240 9.39 11.06 8.25
N TYR A 241 8.09 11.03 8.53
CA TYR A 241 7.32 12.12 9.15
C TYR A 241 6.45 11.61 10.28
N PRO A 242 7.06 11.05 11.34
CA PRO A 242 6.33 10.36 12.41
C PRO A 242 5.29 11.24 13.13
N GLU A 243 5.41 12.57 13.05
CA GLU A 243 4.48 13.54 13.66
C GLU A 243 3.20 13.76 12.86
N ASP A 244 3.11 13.27 11.64
CA ASP A 244 1.96 13.55 10.77
C ASP A 244 0.68 12.88 11.25
N PHE A 245 0.77 11.64 11.78
CA PHE A 245 -0.40 10.83 12.10
C PHE A 245 -0.34 10.24 13.51
N ASP A 246 -1.47 10.24 14.22
CA ASP A 246 -1.65 9.55 15.50
C ASP A 246 -1.97 8.08 15.30
N GLY A 247 -2.67 7.76 14.22
CA GLY A 247 -3.01 6.39 13.83
C GLY A 247 -2.90 6.16 12.33
N ILE A 248 -2.41 4.97 11.95
CA ILE A 248 -2.20 4.58 10.56
C ILE A 248 -2.84 3.22 10.32
N ILE A 249 -3.72 3.11 9.30
CA ILE A 249 -4.09 1.86 8.66
C ILE A 249 -3.30 1.73 7.37
N ALA A 250 -2.53 0.65 7.27
CA ALA A 250 -1.71 0.32 6.11
C ALA A 250 -2.07 -1.10 5.63
N ASN A 251 -3.13 -1.24 4.82
CA ASN A 251 -3.59 -2.54 4.34
C ASN A 251 -2.78 -2.98 3.12
N SER A 252 -2.41 -4.28 3.07
CA SER A 252 -1.62 -4.86 1.97
C SER A 252 -0.58 -3.89 1.39
N PRO A 253 0.30 -3.30 2.23
CA PRO A 253 1.16 -2.19 1.82
C PRO A 253 2.16 -2.59 0.74
N ALA A 254 2.26 -1.76 -0.29
CA ALA A 254 3.19 -1.92 -1.40
C ALA A 254 4.63 -1.52 -1.04
N ILE A 255 5.16 -2.05 0.07
CA ILE A 255 6.56 -1.86 0.49
C ILE A 255 7.51 -2.81 -0.23
N ASN A 256 8.80 -2.53 -0.18
CA ASN A 256 9.80 -3.16 -1.05
C ASN A 256 9.43 -2.98 -2.54
N TRP A 257 9.04 -1.75 -2.88
CA TRP A 257 8.43 -1.38 -4.16
C TRP A 257 9.19 -1.89 -5.37
N SER A 258 10.51 -1.62 -5.44
CA SER A 258 11.32 -2.07 -6.57
C SER A 258 11.39 -3.59 -6.64
N LYS A 259 11.53 -4.27 -5.49
CA LYS A 259 11.71 -5.72 -5.43
C LYS A 259 10.48 -6.48 -5.92
N PHE A 260 9.28 -6.18 -5.32
CA PHE A 260 8.08 -6.92 -5.72
C PHE A 260 7.60 -6.54 -7.12
N THR A 261 7.73 -5.24 -7.50
CA THR A 261 7.24 -4.80 -8.81
C THR A 261 8.08 -5.39 -9.95
N THR A 262 9.41 -5.45 -9.80
CA THR A 262 10.26 -6.15 -10.77
C THR A 262 9.94 -7.65 -10.81
N ALA A 263 9.74 -8.27 -9.64
CA ALA A 263 9.37 -9.68 -9.54
C ALA A 263 7.97 -9.98 -10.14
N MET A 264 7.05 -9.02 -10.20
CA MET A 264 5.76 -9.19 -10.90
C MET A 264 5.93 -9.58 -12.37
N LEU A 265 7.02 -9.19 -13.04
CA LEU A 265 7.26 -9.59 -14.41
C LEU A 265 7.84 -11.01 -14.55
N TYR A 266 8.30 -11.62 -13.45
CA TYR A 266 9.00 -12.89 -13.50
C TYR A 266 8.21 -14.01 -14.16
N GLY A 267 6.93 -14.21 -13.83
CA GLY A 267 6.08 -15.22 -14.46
C GLY A 267 5.93 -15.04 -15.97
N GLN A 268 5.97 -13.81 -16.46
CA GLN A 268 5.92 -13.50 -17.88
C GLN A 268 7.26 -13.72 -18.58
N VAL A 269 8.38 -13.41 -17.90
CA VAL A 269 9.72 -13.78 -18.40
C VAL A 269 9.87 -15.31 -18.45
N VAL A 270 9.38 -16.03 -17.44
CA VAL A 270 9.30 -17.51 -17.47
C VAL A 270 8.51 -17.98 -18.71
N THR A 271 7.35 -17.39 -18.98
CA THR A 271 6.55 -17.73 -20.18
C THR A 271 7.32 -17.47 -21.47
N GLN A 272 8.04 -16.35 -21.57
CA GLN A 272 8.85 -16.04 -22.77
C GLN A 272 10.02 -16.99 -22.93
N ARG A 273 10.69 -17.38 -21.85
CA ARG A 273 11.92 -18.18 -21.91
C ARG A 273 11.64 -19.69 -21.97
N ASP A 274 10.73 -20.19 -21.15
CA ASP A 274 10.54 -21.62 -20.94
C ASP A 274 9.40 -22.18 -21.79
N LEU A 275 8.45 -21.32 -22.21
CA LEU A 275 7.28 -21.70 -23.01
C LEU A 275 7.27 -21.07 -24.40
N ALA A 276 8.41 -20.53 -24.86
CA ALA A 276 8.55 -19.85 -26.16
C ALA A 276 7.49 -18.74 -26.40
N GLY A 277 7.07 -18.05 -25.34
CA GLY A 277 6.05 -17.01 -25.39
C GLY A 277 4.61 -17.53 -25.49
N VAL A 278 4.38 -18.83 -25.38
CA VAL A 278 3.03 -19.42 -25.39
C VAL A 278 2.55 -19.59 -23.94
N GLY A 279 1.72 -18.65 -23.47
CA GLY A 279 1.16 -18.70 -22.12
C GLY A 279 0.08 -19.76 -21.95
N MET A 280 -0.29 -19.98 -20.69
CA MET A 280 -1.44 -20.82 -20.31
C MET A 280 -2.74 -20.01 -20.41
N THR A 281 -3.85 -20.70 -20.70
CA THR A 281 -5.18 -20.11 -20.56
C THR A 281 -5.53 -19.90 -19.09
N SER A 282 -6.45 -18.96 -18.82
CA SER A 282 -6.97 -18.77 -17.45
C SER A 282 -7.60 -20.05 -16.89
N ALA A 283 -8.23 -20.87 -17.72
CA ALA A 283 -8.82 -22.14 -17.31
C ALA A 283 -7.73 -23.12 -16.84
N GLN A 284 -6.63 -23.25 -17.59
CA GLN A 284 -5.48 -24.07 -17.19
C GLN A 284 -4.86 -23.62 -15.87
N VAL A 285 -4.60 -22.30 -15.72
CA VAL A 285 -4.03 -21.76 -14.47
C VAL A 285 -4.98 -21.96 -13.30
N ASN A 286 -6.28 -21.73 -13.48
CA ASN A 286 -7.29 -21.93 -12.43
C ASN A 286 -7.44 -23.40 -12.05
N ALA A 287 -7.40 -24.32 -13.01
CA ALA A 287 -7.47 -25.75 -12.73
C ALA A 287 -6.31 -26.20 -11.81
N VAL A 288 -5.08 -25.75 -12.10
CA VAL A 288 -3.91 -26.11 -11.29
C VAL A 288 -3.93 -25.40 -9.93
N SER A 289 -4.32 -24.13 -9.86
CA SER A 289 -4.46 -23.44 -8.57
C SER A 289 -5.56 -24.07 -7.70
N SER A 290 -6.65 -24.55 -8.30
CA SER A 290 -7.71 -25.27 -7.59
C SER A 290 -7.24 -26.65 -7.10
N ALA A 291 -6.41 -27.35 -7.89
CA ALA A 291 -5.78 -28.60 -7.45
C ALA A 291 -4.84 -28.36 -6.25
N ALA A 292 -4.08 -27.25 -6.26
CA ALA A 292 -3.25 -26.85 -5.12
C ALA A 292 -4.09 -26.58 -3.86
N ILE A 293 -5.25 -25.92 -4.00
CA ILE A 293 -6.20 -25.75 -2.88
C ILE A 293 -6.62 -27.11 -2.35
N GLY A 294 -7.16 -27.98 -3.21
CA GLY A 294 -7.64 -29.31 -2.81
C GLY A 294 -6.57 -30.19 -2.15
N ALA A 295 -5.29 -30.02 -2.53
CA ALA A 295 -4.18 -30.75 -1.93
C ALA A 295 -3.77 -30.21 -0.54
N CYS A 296 -4.03 -28.92 -0.24
CA CYS A 296 -3.46 -28.24 0.93
C CYS A 296 -4.51 -27.67 1.91
N ASP A 297 -5.81 -27.75 1.61
CA ASP A 297 -6.89 -27.15 2.43
C ASP A 297 -7.62 -28.14 3.34
N LEU A 298 -7.15 -29.40 3.39
CA LEU A 298 -7.84 -30.45 4.14
C LEU A 298 -7.65 -30.28 5.65
N LEU A 299 -8.74 -30.07 6.36
CA LEU A 299 -8.79 -29.87 7.80
C LEU A 299 -9.78 -30.85 8.43
N GLY A 300 -9.32 -31.74 9.33
CA GLY A 300 -10.19 -32.73 9.96
C GLY A 300 -10.98 -33.60 8.97
N GLY A 301 -10.44 -33.88 7.78
CA GLY A 301 -11.09 -34.65 6.72
C GLY A 301 -12.07 -33.87 5.85
N GLN A 302 -12.17 -32.52 6.00
CA GLN A 302 -13.04 -31.65 5.23
C GLN A 302 -12.22 -30.60 4.48
N HIS A 303 -12.64 -30.24 3.26
CA HIS A 303 -12.02 -29.17 2.48
C HIS A 303 -12.53 -27.81 2.93
N LEU A 304 -11.59 -26.92 3.29
CA LEU A 304 -11.90 -25.54 3.69
C LEU A 304 -12.27 -24.65 2.48
N GLY A 305 -11.69 -24.96 1.32
CA GLY A 305 -11.85 -24.19 0.09
C GLY A 305 -10.84 -23.06 -0.11
N TYR A 306 -9.95 -22.82 0.85
CA TYR A 306 -8.80 -21.93 0.79
C TYR A 306 -7.72 -22.39 1.78
N LEU A 307 -6.48 -21.90 1.65
CA LEU A 307 -5.38 -22.30 2.51
C LEU A 307 -5.34 -21.43 3.78
N LEU A 308 -5.28 -22.05 4.97
CA LEU A 308 -5.04 -21.32 6.22
C LEU A 308 -3.62 -20.75 6.27
N ASP A 309 -2.65 -21.54 5.82
CA ASP A 309 -1.24 -21.17 5.78
C ASP A 309 -0.61 -21.63 4.44
N PRO A 310 -0.59 -20.75 3.43
CA PRO A 310 -0.02 -21.10 2.13
C PRO A 310 1.47 -21.45 2.17
N SER A 311 2.22 -20.99 3.19
CA SER A 311 3.65 -21.29 3.32
C SER A 311 3.94 -22.78 3.47
N LYS A 312 2.98 -23.53 4.00
CA LYS A 312 3.08 -24.98 4.24
C LYS A 312 2.63 -25.84 3.05
N CYS A 313 2.09 -25.24 2.00
CA CYS A 313 1.60 -25.98 0.85
C CYS A 313 2.75 -26.39 -0.07
N THR A 314 3.05 -27.68 -0.11
CA THR A 314 4.13 -28.27 -0.94
C THR A 314 3.62 -28.88 -2.25
N TYR A 315 2.40 -28.53 -2.68
CA TYR A 315 1.82 -29.05 -3.92
C TYR A 315 2.74 -28.77 -5.11
N ASP A 316 3.00 -29.82 -5.89
CA ASP A 316 3.84 -29.77 -7.10
C ASP A 316 3.04 -30.26 -8.32
N PRO A 317 2.64 -29.39 -9.25
CA PRO A 317 1.87 -29.77 -10.42
C PRO A 317 2.63 -30.68 -11.39
N THR A 318 3.97 -30.74 -11.30
CA THR A 318 4.78 -31.67 -12.13
C THR A 318 4.60 -33.12 -11.72
N LEU A 319 4.07 -33.40 -10.53
CA LEU A 319 3.81 -34.71 -9.97
C LEU A 319 2.32 -35.06 -9.95
N ASP A 320 1.43 -34.13 -10.34
CA ASP A 320 -0.02 -34.35 -10.33
C ASP A 320 -0.51 -34.87 -11.69
N ALA A 321 -0.71 -36.18 -11.80
CA ALA A 321 -1.26 -36.78 -13.00
C ALA A 321 -2.66 -36.25 -13.37
N GLY A 322 -3.43 -35.73 -12.41
CA GLY A 322 -4.77 -35.20 -12.63
C GLY A 322 -4.80 -33.84 -13.37
N VAL A 323 -3.73 -33.06 -13.31
CA VAL A 323 -3.61 -31.80 -14.06
C VAL A 323 -2.77 -31.96 -15.33
N LEU A 324 -1.83 -32.93 -15.37
CA LEU A 324 -0.97 -33.17 -16.52
C LEU A 324 -1.73 -33.80 -17.68
N CYS A 325 -1.46 -33.32 -18.91
CA CYS A 325 -1.94 -33.95 -20.14
C CYS A 325 -1.41 -35.39 -20.28
N ILE A 326 -2.16 -36.25 -20.97
CA ILE A 326 -1.75 -37.62 -21.27
C ILE A 326 -0.37 -37.64 -21.94
N ALA A 327 -0.12 -36.75 -22.91
CA ALA A 327 1.17 -36.64 -23.61
C ALA A 327 2.33 -36.21 -22.69
N SER A 328 2.04 -35.71 -21.52
CA SER A 328 3.01 -35.31 -20.48
C SER A 328 3.08 -36.30 -19.32
N GLY A 329 2.55 -37.52 -19.49
CA GLY A 329 2.57 -38.58 -18.47
C GLY A 329 1.42 -38.47 -17.46
N GLY A 330 0.44 -37.59 -17.66
CA GLY A 330 -0.72 -37.47 -16.81
C GLY A 330 -1.92 -38.30 -17.28
N THR A 331 -3.06 -38.05 -16.67
CA THR A 331 -4.35 -38.71 -16.98
C THR A 331 -5.40 -37.73 -17.49
N ASN A 332 -5.10 -36.44 -17.52
CA ASN A 332 -6.05 -35.38 -17.94
C ASN A 332 -6.16 -35.31 -19.47
N ALA A 333 -7.35 -35.64 -19.97
CA ALA A 333 -7.70 -35.61 -21.39
C ALA A 333 -8.49 -34.35 -21.81
N THR A 334 -8.73 -33.40 -20.86
CA THR A 334 -9.50 -32.18 -21.14
C THR A 334 -8.62 -31.10 -21.82
N ALA A 335 -9.27 -30.08 -22.36
CA ALA A 335 -8.58 -28.92 -22.93
C ALA A 335 -7.81 -28.09 -21.87
N ASP A 336 -8.11 -28.27 -20.60
CA ASP A 336 -7.49 -27.54 -19.48
C ASP A 336 -6.28 -28.28 -18.89
N CYS A 337 -5.88 -29.41 -19.48
CA CYS A 337 -4.66 -30.09 -19.06
C CYS A 337 -3.42 -29.23 -19.36
N ILE A 338 -2.35 -29.44 -18.59
CA ILE A 338 -1.09 -28.71 -18.75
C ILE A 338 0.06 -29.67 -19.11
N THR A 339 1.06 -29.15 -19.82
CA THR A 339 2.31 -29.86 -20.08
C THR A 339 3.23 -29.83 -18.85
N THR A 340 4.23 -30.72 -18.80
CA THR A 340 5.27 -30.67 -17.75
C THR A 340 6.02 -29.33 -17.74
N ALA A 341 6.26 -28.71 -18.90
CA ALA A 341 6.89 -27.40 -18.98
C ALA A 341 6.01 -26.30 -18.36
N GLN A 342 4.70 -26.31 -18.63
CA GLN A 342 3.74 -25.41 -18.00
C GLN A 342 3.64 -25.62 -16.48
N ALA A 343 3.63 -26.87 -16.03
CA ALA A 343 3.67 -27.19 -14.59
C ALA A 343 4.92 -26.64 -13.91
N SER A 344 6.09 -26.81 -14.54
CA SER A 344 7.35 -26.24 -14.04
C SER A 344 7.34 -24.72 -14.01
N SER A 345 6.71 -24.06 -15.00
CA SER A 345 6.58 -22.59 -15.03
C SER A 345 5.72 -22.05 -13.89
N LEU A 346 4.67 -22.80 -13.47
CA LEU A 346 3.87 -22.45 -12.30
C LEU A 346 4.67 -22.59 -11.00
N ASN A 347 5.47 -23.66 -10.85
CA ASN A 347 6.37 -23.78 -9.70
C ASN A 347 7.32 -22.60 -9.59
N LYS A 348 7.89 -22.12 -10.71
CA LYS A 348 8.72 -20.91 -10.73
C LYS A 348 7.95 -19.66 -10.30
N THR A 349 6.73 -19.49 -10.80
CA THR A 349 5.87 -18.34 -10.46
C THR A 349 5.47 -18.35 -8.98
N TRP A 350 5.22 -19.50 -8.41
CA TRP A 350 4.88 -19.66 -7.00
C TRP A 350 6.10 -19.54 -6.08
N TYR A 351 7.28 -19.99 -6.52
CA TYR A 351 8.51 -19.83 -5.75
C TYR A 351 8.95 -18.37 -5.69
N GLY A 352 8.94 -17.69 -6.84
CA GLY A 352 9.34 -16.31 -6.98
C GLY A 352 10.58 -16.10 -7.83
N GLN A 353 10.99 -14.84 -7.92
CA GLN A 353 12.08 -14.44 -8.81
C GLN A 353 13.43 -15.00 -8.38
N THR A 354 14.10 -15.66 -9.32
CA THR A 354 15.48 -16.11 -9.17
C THR A 354 16.38 -15.52 -10.24
N ARG A 355 17.71 -15.47 -9.98
CA ARG A 355 18.68 -14.87 -10.89
C ARG A 355 18.84 -15.65 -12.21
N ASP A 356 18.73 -16.95 -12.15
CA ASP A 356 19.00 -17.85 -13.26
C ASP A 356 17.76 -18.65 -13.74
N GLY A 357 16.62 -18.41 -13.12
CA GLY A 357 15.38 -19.10 -13.45
C GLY A 357 15.28 -20.51 -12.87
N THR A 358 16.22 -20.95 -12.04
CA THR A 358 16.12 -22.25 -11.34
C THR A 358 15.38 -22.12 -10.01
N VAL A 359 14.57 -23.10 -9.65
CA VAL A 359 13.83 -23.15 -8.38
C VAL A 359 13.94 -24.55 -7.78
N PRO A 360 13.94 -24.70 -6.44
CA PRO A 360 13.92 -25.99 -5.79
C PRO A 360 12.57 -26.69 -5.97
N ALA A 361 12.53 -27.99 -5.67
CA ALA A 361 11.27 -28.72 -5.57
C ALA A 361 10.43 -28.17 -4.40
N PRO A 362 9.10 -28.01 -4.55
CA PRO A 362 8.23 -27.46 -3.51
C PRO A 362 8.29 -28.20 -2.16
N ALA A 363 8.59 -29.50 -2.18
CA ALA A 363 8.76 -30.30 -0.98
C ALA A 363 10.01 -29.94 -0.15
N SER A 364 11.02 -29.30 -0.78
CA SER A 364 12.25 -28.87 -0.11
C SER A 364 12.23 -27.40 0.28
N ASP A 365 11.58 -26.54 -0.51
CA ASP A 365 11.43 -25.11 -0.25
C ASP A 365 10.21 -24.57 -1.01
N THR A 366 9.25 -24.06 -0.28
CA THR A 366 8.02 -23.48 -0.86
C THR A 366 8.21 -22.07 -1.40
N GLY A 367 9.36 -21.41 -1.13
CA GLY A 367 9.67 -20.03 -1.46
C GLY A 367 9.24 -19.01 -0.41
N PHE A 368 8.41 -19.41 0.57
CA PHE A 368 7.88 -18.49 1.59
C PHE A 368 8.68 -18.47 2.89
N GLU A 369 9.33 -19.58 3.23
CA GLU A 369 10.14 -19.69 4.44
C GLU A 369 11.62 -19.42 4.18
N SER A 370 12.03 -19.30 2.90
CA SER A 370 13.42 -19.11 2.54
C SER A 370 13.93 -17.73 2.94
N VAL A 371 15.17 -17.70 3.39
CA VAL A 371 15.89 -16.45 3.53
C VAL A 371 16.27 -15.97 2.13
N LEU A 372 15.79 -14.80 1.73
CA LEU A 372 16.15 -14.20 0.45
C LEU A 372 17.66 -13.94 0.39
N SER A 373 18.38 -14.79 -0.32
CA SER A 373 19.84 -14.70 -0.50
C SER A 373 20.28 -15.43 -1.76
N GLY A 374 21.43 -15.05 -2.30
CA GLY A 374 22.03 -15.72 -3.45
C GLY A 374 21.15 -15.69 -4.69
N ASN A 375 20.56 -16.84 -5.05
CA ASN A 375 19.75 -16.98 -6.26
C ASN A 375 18.31 -16.48 -6.10
N HIS A 376 17.71 -16.58 -4.91
CA HIS A 376 16.33 -16.16 -4.65
C HIS A 376 16.24 -14.64 -4.36
N LEU A 377 15.65 -13.87 -5.27
CA LEU A 377 15.62 -12.40 -5.21
C LEU A 377 14.35 -11.87 -4.54
N TRP A 378 13.20 -12.48 -4.82
CA TRP A 378 11.93 -12.05 -4.25
C TRP A 378 10.89 -13.18 -4.24
N TYR A 379 9.94 -13.08 -3.32
CA TYR A 379 8.86 -14.04 -3.09
C TYR A 379 7.90 -14.15 -4.28
N GLY A 380 7.39 -15.34 -4.50
CA GLY A 380 6.37 -15.63 -5.50
C GLY A 380 4.95 -15.55 -4.95
N TYR A 381 4.00 -15.90 -5.79
CA TYR A 381 2.58 -15.86 -5.44
C TYR A 381 2.18 -17.09 -4.63
N PRO A 382 1.24 -16.94 -3.66
CA PRO A 382 0.75 -18.06 -2.87
C PRO A 382 0.05 -19.12 -3.74
N ARG A 383 0.33 -20.40 -3.49
CA ARG A 383 -0.43 -21.50 -4.10
C ARG A 383 -1.91 -21.35 -3.76
N GLY A 384 -2.78 -21.64 -4.73
CA GLY A 384 -4.22 -21.47 -4.57
C GLY A 384 -4.76 -20.04 -4.74
N SER A 385 -3.88 -19.01 -4.85
CA SER A 385 -4.30 -17.66 -5.20
C SER A 385 -4.73 -17.57 -6.66
N ASN A 386 -5.60 -16.60 -6.97
CA ASN A 386 -6.06 -16.34 -8.33
C ASN A 386 -5.01 -15.54 -9.11
N ILE A 387 -4.06 -16.25 -9.72
CA ILE A 387 -3.01 -15.65 -10.56
C ILE A 387 -3.37 -15.62 -12.06
N ALA A 388 -4.55 -16.15 -12.44
CA ALA A 388 -5.01 -16.16 -13.82
C ALA A 388 -5.53 -14.79 -14.28
N THR A 389 -6.01 -13.97 -13.34
CA THR A 389 -6.55 -12.64 -13.62
C THR A 389 -5.85 -11.62 -12.73
N ALA A 390 -5.57 -10.44 -13.31
CA ALA A 390 -5.09 -9.33 -12.51
C ALA A 390 -6.20 -8.85 -11.56
N PRO A 391 -5.87 -8.40 -10.33
CA PRO A 391 -6.85 -7.86 -9.40
C PRO A 391 -7.48 -6.53 -9.89
N PHE A 392 -6.86 -5.89 -10.90
CA PHE A 392 -7.37 -4.67 -11.54
C PHE A 392 -7.48 -4.83 -13.05
N PRO A 393 -8.52 -4.29 -13.68
CA PRO A 393 -8.56 -4.16 -15.12
C PRO A 393 -7.34 -3.37 -15.65
N GLY A 394 -6.70 -3.88 -16.69
CA GLY A 394 -5.57 -3.21 -17.34
C GLY A 394 -4.18 -3.50 -16.76
N LEU A 395 -4.06 -4.22 -15.63
CA LEU A 395 -2.75 -4.62 -15.10
C LEU A 395 -2.09 -5.78 -15.86
N GLY A 396 -2.81 -6.45 -16.74
CA GLY A 396 -2.32 -7.65 -17.43
C GLY A 396 -2.44 -8.91 -16.58
N THR A 397 -1.91 -10.02 -17.08
CA THR A 397 -1.96 -11.32 -16.40
C THR A 397 -0.56 -11.78 -16.00
N ILE A 398 -0.44 -12.48 -14.87
CA ILE A 398 0.85 -12.93 -14.34
C ILE A 398 1.57 -13.89 -15.30
N ASN A 399 0.83 -14.74 -15.99
CA ASN A 399 1.33 -15.71 -16.96
C ASN A 399 0.87 -15.44 -18.40
N GLY A 400 0.36 -14.24 -18.68
CA GLY A 400 -0.09 -13.89 -20.04
C GLY A 400 1.08 -13.60 -20.98
N PRO A 401 1.09 -14.18 -22.20
CA PRO A 401 2.21 -14.00 -23.12
C PRO A 401 2.24 -12.62 -23.79
N THR A 402 1.10 -11.96 -23.86
CA THR A 402 0.92 -10.72 -24.67
C THR A 402 0.50 -9.51 -23.86
N THR A 403 0.00 -9.72 -22.65
CA THR A 403 -0.52 -8.65 -21.78
C THR A 403 0.28 -8.62 -20.49
N PRO A 404 1.40 -7.89 -20.45
CA PRO A 404 2.26 -7.83 -19.28
C PRO A 404 1.62 -7.03 -18.16
N GLN A 405 2.13 -7.25 -16.95
CA GLN A 405 1.90 -6.35 -15.83
C GLN A 405 2.54 -4.99 -16.17
N THR A 406 1.75 -4.01 -16.59
CA THR A 406 2.26 -2.71 -17.05
C THR A 406 3.05 -1.98 -15.97
N LEU A 407 2.64 -2.10 -14.71
CA LEU A 407 3.38 -1.55 -13.57
C LEU A 407 4.82 -2.11 -13.50
N ALA A 408 4.99 -3.40 -13.78
CA ALA A 408 6.29 -4.06 -13.76
C ALA A 408 7.15 -3.66 -14.97
N THR A 409 6.58 -3.63 -16.19
CA THR A 409 7.33 -3.22 -17.38
C THR A 409 7.77 -1.77 -17.30
N ASP A 410 6.93 -0.90 -16.77
CA ASP A 410 7.26 0.51 -16.55
C ASP A 410 8.39 0.67 -15.55
N LEU A 411 8.35 -0.08 -14.44
CA LEU A 411 9.43 -0.03 -13.45
C LEU A 411 10.75 -0.53 -14.02
N ILE A 412 10.76 -1.61 -14.80
CA ILE A 412 11.98 -2.11 -15.45
C ILE A 412 12.58 -1.06 -16.40
N ALA A 413 11.74 -0.35 -17.16
CA ALA A 413 12.19 0.77 -17.98
C ALA A 413 12.85 1.88 -17.14
N LEU A 414 12.29 2.18 -15.96
CA LEU A 414 12.84 3.15 -15.01
C LEU A 414 14.15 2.66 -14.37
N GLU A 415 14.22 1.40 -13.98
CA GLU A 415 15.42 0.78 -13.38
C GLU A 415 16.59 0.72 -14.37
N LEU A 416 16.31 0.35 -15.62
CA LEU A 416 17.30 0.28 -16.67
C LEU A 416 17.56 1.64 -17.34
N GLN A 417 16.73 2.66 -17.04
CA GLN A 417 16.73 3.98 -17.68
C GLN A 417 16.61 3.89 -19.22
N ASP A 418 15.78 2.95 -19.66
CA ASP A 418 15.51 2.69 -21.08
C ASP A 418 14.00 2.41 -21.30
N PRO A 419 13.25 3.38 -21.87
CA PRO A 419 11.81 3.24 -22.07
C PRO A 419 11.43 2.08 -22.99
N THR A 420 12.34 1.62 -23.85
CA THR A 420 12.06 0.54 -24.82
C THR A 420 11.71 -0.80 -24.17
N PHE A 421 12.11 -1.01 -22.92
CA PHE A 421 11.75 -2.22 -22.15
C PHE A 421 10.29 -2.25 -21.69
N SER A 422 9.61 -1.10 -21.64
CA SER A 422 8.18 -1.07 -21.32
C SER A 422 7.30 -1.33 -22.56
N THR A 423 5.98 -1.32 -22.36
CA THR A 423 5.00 -1.44 -23.44
C THR A 423 4.93 -0.15 -24.26
N PRO A 424 4.38 -0.19 -25.50
CA PRO A 424 4.22 1.01 -26.32
C PRO A 424 3.38 2.14 -25.68
N ALA A 425 2.64 1.83 -24.60
CA ALA A 425 1.89 2.83 -23.83
C ALA A 425 2.80 3.71 -22.95
N PHE A 426 4.03 3.31 -22.70
CA PHE A 426 5.01 4.12 -21.97
C PHE A 426 5.58 5.18 -22.92
N VAL A 427 5.16 6.42 -22.70
CA VAL A 427 5.59 7.58 -23.52
C VAL A 427 6.26 8.59 -22.59
N ASN A 428 7.51 8.95 -22.85
CA ASN A 428 8.26 9.94 -22.06
C ASN A 428 8.63 11.22 -22.84
N ALA A 429 7.92 11.56 -23.90
CA ALA A 429 8.13 12.70 -24.81
C ALA A 429 9.26 12.55 -25.82
N THR A 430 10.25 11.70 -25.62
CA THR A 430 11.36 11.49 -26.57
C THR A 430 11.61 10.02 -26.91
N GLY A 431 11.09 9.11 -26.10
CA GLY A 431 11.20 7.68 -26.33
C GLY A 431 9.94 6.99 -25.86
N ASN A 432 9.66 5.87 -26.51
CA ASN A 432 8.47 5.08 -26.22
C ASN A 432 8.86 3.66 -25.90
N GLY A 433 8.00 2.99 -25.16
CA GLY A 433 8.08 1.55 -24.97
C GLY A 433 8.02 0.81 -26.32
N ALA A 434 8.73 -0.30 -26.40
CA ALA A 434 8.84 -1.13 -27.59
C ALA A 434 8.70 -2.63 -27.28
N ASP A 435 8.08 -2.97 -26.14
CA ASP A 435 7.94 -4.35 -25.66
C ASP A 435 9.28 -5.08 -25.45
N GLY A 436 10.38 -4.37 -25.21
CA GLY A 436 11.69 -4.95 -24.98
C GLY A 436 11.73 -5.97 -23.82
N TRP A 437 10.77 -5.88 -22.88
CA TRP A 437 10.59 -6.85 -21.80
C TRP A 437 10.45 -8.30 -22.30
N LYS A 438 9.91 -8.51 -23.51
CA LYS A 438 9.75 -9.86 -24.11
C LYS A 438 11.09 -10.55 -24.40
N SER A 439 12.16 -9.79 -24.54
CA SER A 439 13.51 -10.31 -24.82
C SER A 439 14.35 -10.55 -23.56
N LEU A 440 13.90 -10.10 -22.37
CA LEU A 440 14.65 -10.23 -21.14
C LEU A 440 14.98 -11.68 -20.82
N SER A 441 16.25 -11.95 -20.55
CA SER A 441 16.69 -13.18 -19.87
C SER A 441 16.47 -13.08 -18.36
N TYR A 442 16.56 -14.19 -17.64
CA TYR A 442 16.54 -14.19 -16.19
C TYR A 442 17.62 -13.29 -15.58
N ALA A 443 18.85 -13.36 -16.13
CA ALA A 443 19.96 -12.52 -15.69
C ALA A 443 19.72 -11.02 -15.92
N GLN A 444 19.06 -10.64 -17.02
CA GLN A 444 18.73 -9.23 -17.28
C GLN A 444 17.61 -8.74 -16.34
N LEU A 445 16.61 -9.57 -16.06
CA LEU A 445 15.59 -9.25 -15.06
C LEU A 445 16.21 -9.12 -13.64
N ALA A 446 17.15 -9.99 -13.29
CA ALA A 446 17.90 -9.91 -12.05
C ALA A 446 18.74 -8.63 -11.99
N HIS A 447 19.35 -8.22 -13.11
CA HIS A 447 20.08 -6.96 -13.21
C HIS A 447 19.16 -5.74 -12.98
N ALA A 448 17.94 -5.76 -13.55
CA ALA A 448 16.96 -4.70 -13.29
C ALA A 448 16.64 -4.59 -11.79
N ALA A 449 16.39 -5.70 -11.10
CA ALA A 449 16.18 -5.73 -9.66
C ALA A 449 17.38 -5.16 -8.87
N ASP A 450 18.62 -5.53 -9.23
CA ASP A 450 19.83 -4.98 -8.61
C ASP A 450 19.93 -3.45 -8.87
N ARG A 451 19.54 -2.98 -10.06
CA ARG A 451 19.48 -1.55 -10.39
C ARG A 451 18.42 -0.82 -9.56
N GLY A 452 17.23 -1.41 -9.38
CA GLY A 452 16.17 -0.85 -8.53
C GLY A 452 16.65 -0.61 -7.10
N ILE A 453 17.39 -1.57 -6.52
CA ILE A 453 18.01 -1.42 -5.20
C ILE A 453 19.08 -0.29 -5.21
N ALA A 454 19.94 -0.25 -6.21
CA ALA A 454 21.00 0.77 -6.32
C ALA A 454 20.44 2.19 -6.52
N LEU A 455 19.28 2.32 -7.14
CA LEU A 455 18.62 3.60 -7.42
C LEU A 455 17.73 4.12 -6.27
N GLN A 456 17.63 3.40 -5.14
CA GLN A 456 16.78 3.84 -4.02
C GLN A 456 17.03 5.31 -3.59
N PRO A 457 18.27 5.83 -3.51
CA PRO A 457 18.47 7.25 -3.21
C PRO A 457 17.85 8.20 -4.24
N SER A 458 17.89 7.84 -5.54
CA SER A 458 17.29 8.62 -6.63
C SER A 458 15.76 8.42 -6.72
N PHE A 459 15.26 7.29 -6.26
CA PHE A 459 13.85 6.94 -6.14
C PHE A 459 13.24 7.37 -4.79
N ALA A 460 13.89 8.26 -4.06
CA ALA A 460 13.48 8.77 -2.74
C ALA A 460 13.15 7.64 -1.74
N ASN A 461 13.93 6.55 -1.79
CA ASN A 461 13.74 5.34 -0.98
C ASN A 461 12.28 4.83 -1.03
N ILE A 462 11.76 4.70 -2.25
CA ILE A 462 10.38 4.26 -2.50
C ILE A 462 10.08 2.88 -1.91
N ASP A 463 11.08 2.03 -1.72
CA ASP A 463 10.93 0.70 -1.11
C ASP A 463 10.29 0.77 0.27
N THR A 464 10.42 1.89 0.98
CA THR A 464 9.75 2.09 2.28
C THR A 464 10.04 0.93 3.23
N ASP A 465 11.24 0.40 3.19
CA ASP A 465 11.64 -0.81 3.90
C ASP A 465 12.58 -0.54 5.10
N ASN A 466 12.69 0.73 5.53
CA ASN A 466 13.41 1.10 6.75
C ASN A 466 12.70 0.53 7.98
N PRO A 467 13.34 -0.36 8.78
CA PRO A 467 12.72 -0.97 9.94
C PRO A 467 12.68 -0.06 11.17
N ASP A 468 13.32 1.11 11.14
CA ASP A 468 13.34 2.02 12.29
C ASP A 468 12.06 2.85 12.38
N LEU A 469 11.13 2.40 13.20
CA LEU A 469 9.90 3.10 13.59
C LEU A 469 9.98 3.69 15.01
N SER A 470 11.18 3.82 15.57
CA SER A 470 11.40 4.24 16.96
C SER A 470 10.79 5.61 17.26
N LYS A 471 10.90 6.58 16.33
CA LYS A 471 10.33 7.92 16.48
C LYS A 471 8.79 7.88 16.50
N PHE A 472 8.18 7.12 15.59
CA PHE A 472 6.72 6.95 15.56
C PHE A 472 6.19 6.29 16.83
N LYS A 473 6.88 5.24 17.32
CA LYS A 473 6.59 4.60 18.59
C LYS A 473 6.72 5.58 19.77
N ALA A 474 7.83 6.32 19.83
CA ALA A 474 8.13 7.22 20.95
C ALA A 474 7.09 8.33 21.13
N ARG A 475 6.49 8.82 20.03
CA ARG A 475 5.40 9.81 20.11
C ARG A 475 4.03 9.21 20.46
N GLY A 476 3.92 7.90 20.59
CA GLY A 476 2.66 7.21 20.89
C GLY A 476 1.82 6.83 19.68
N GLY A 477 2.33 6.95 18.47
CA GLY A 477 1.62 6.57 17.24
C GLY A 477 1.20 5.11 17.23
N LYS A 478 0.08 4.80 16.58
CA LYS A 478 -0.47 3.44 16.45
C LYS A 478 -0.60 3.04 14.99
N LEU A 479 -0.24 1.79 14.67
CA LEU A 479 -0.26 1.27 13.31
C LEU A 479 -0.95 -0.10 13.26
N ILE A 480 -1.85 -0.28 12.29
CA ILE A 480 -2.49 -1.56 11.99
C ILE A 480 -2.24 -1.88 10.51
N THR A 481 -1.75 -3.09 10.26
CA THR A 481 -1.68 -3.68 8.92
C THR A 481 -2.56 -4.93 8.87
N VAL A 482 -3.45 -5.01 7.90
CA VAL A 482 -4.22 -6.20 7.53
C VAL A 482 -3.75 -6.66 6.16
N TYR A 483 -3.36 -7.94 6.05
CA TYR A 483 -2.75 -8.47 4.84
C TYR A 483 -3.35 -9.82 4.45
N GLY A 484 -3.77 -9.96 3.20
CA GLY A 484 -4.28 -11.22 2.68
C GLY A 484 -3.19 -12.23 2.37
N THR A 485 -3.34 -13.47 2.86
CA THR A 485 -2.36 -14.53 2.53
C THR A 485 -2.56 -15.12 1.14
N SER A 486 -3.64 -14.77 0.45
CA SER A 486 -3.87 -15.10 -0.97
C SER A 486 -3.74 -13.87 -1.86
N ASP A 487 -2.94 -12.88 -1.44
CA ASP A 487 -2.69 -11.67 -2.25
C ASP A 487 -2.02 -12.06 -3.56
N ASN A 488 -2.73 -11.81 -4.66
CA ASN A 488 -2.33 -12.14 -6.02
C ASN A 488 -1.70 -10.96 -6.76
N LEU A 489 -1.31 -9.90 -6.04
CA LEU A 489 -0.60 -8.75 -6.58
C LEU A 489 0.74 -8.54 -5.86
N ILE A 490 0.70 -8.47 -4.52
CA ILE A 490 1.89 -8.25 -3.69
C ILE A 490 2.02 -9.42 -2.71
N PRO A 491 2.95 -10.34 -2.90
CA PRO A 491 3.10 -11.50 -2.02
C PRO A 491 3.37 -11.10 -0.56
N TYR A 492 2.56 -11.60 0.38
CA TYR A 492 2.59 -11.24 1.80
C TYR A 492 3.92 -11.52 2.54
N PRO A 493 4.76 -12.50 2.12
CA PRO A 493 6.00 -12.76 2.85
C PRO A 493 6.97 -11.58 2.89
N GLY A 494 6.92 -10.68 1.90
CA GLY A 494 7.68 -9.42 1.93
C GLY A 494 7.30 -8.53 3.11
N MET A 495 6.02 -8.49 3.47
CA MET A 495 5.52 -7.77 4.64
C MET A 495 5.95 -8.45 5.94
N VAL A 496 5.86 -9.77 6.01
CA VAL A 496 6.33 -10.57 7.15
C VAL A 496 7.82 -10.34 7.41
N ASN A 497 8.63 -10.38 6.34
CA ASN A 497 10.06 -10.07 6.42
C ASN A 497 10.31 -8.67 6.98
N TYR A 498 9.60 -7.66 6.48
CA TYR A 498 9.72 -6.29 6.99
C TYR A 498 9.35 -6.21 8.48
N TYR A 499 8.20 -6.77 8.89
CA TYR A 499 7.74 -6.74 10.27
C TYR A 499 8.73 -7.41 11.23
N ASN A 500 9.34 -8.53 10.81
CA ASN A 500 10.38 -9.20 11.59
C ASN A 500 11.65 -8.35 11.72
N ARG A 501 12.05 -7.62 10.67
CA ARG A 501 13.17 -6.66 10.76
C ARG A 501 12.85 -5.50 11.70
N VAL A 502 11.61 -4.99 11.69
CA VAL A 502 11.15 -3.99 12.68
C VAL A 502 11.24 -4.55 14.10
N ALA A 503 10.86 -5.82 14.30
CA ALA A 503 10.97 -6.48 15.60
C ALA A 503 12.42 -6.59 16.08
N VAL A 504 13.33 -7.00 15.19
CA VAL A 504 14.78 -7.04 15.52
C VAL A 504 15.29 -5.64 15.88
N GLN A 505 14.95 -4.62 15.09
CA GLN A 505 15.40 -3.23 15.27
C GLN A 505 14.91 -2.63 16.60
N LEU A 506 13.69 -2.98 17.04
CA LEU A 506 13.05 -2.38 18.21
C LEU A 506 13.06 -3.26 19.47
N GLY A 507 13.85 -4.32 19.49
CA GLY A 507 14.06 -5.13 20.68
C GLY A 507 13.01 -6.23 20.93
N GLY A 508 12.37 -6.72 19.85
CA GLY A 508 11.52 -7.90 19.87
C GLY A 508 10.04 -7.65 19.57
N LEU A 509 9.31 -8.72 19.34
CA LEU A 509 7.89 -8.68 18.93
C LEU A 509 7.01 -7.93 19.93
N SER A 510 7.19 -8.14 21.24
CA SER A 510 6.40 -7.44 22.26
C SER A 510 6.57 -5.92 22.19
N SER A 511 7.79 -5.46 21.90
CA SER A 511 8.08 -4.04 21.71
C SER A 511 7.35 -3.46 20.48
N VAL A 512 7.30 -4.21 19.38
CA VAL A 512 6.59 -3.79 18.15
C VAL A 512 5.09 -3.84 18.37
N GLN A 513 4.57 -4.91 18.93
CA GLN A 513 3.14 -5.12 19.11
C GLN A 513 2.50 -4.08 20.04
N SER A 514 3.26 -3.39 20.89
CA SER A 514 2.74 -2.30 21.73
C SER A 514 2.25 -1.08 20.93
N PHE A 515 2.65 -0.96 19.65
CA PHE A 515 2.24 0.17 18.80
C PHE A 515 1.92 -0.22 17.35
N TYR A 516 2.34 -1.40 16.89
CA TYR A 516 2.14 -1.87 15.53
C TYR A 516 1.60 -3.30 15.53
N LYS A 517 0.42 -3.52 14.95
CA LYS A 517 -0.23 -4.82 14.80
C LYS A 517 -0.25 -5.24 13.33
N LEU A 518 0.24 -6.45 13.04
CA LEU A 518 0.11 -7.09 11.74
C LEU A 518 -0.88 -8.25 11.86
N TYR A 519 -1.92 -8.26 11.02
CA TYR A 519 -2.89 -9.35 10.90
C TYR A 519 -2.76 -9.99 9.52
N LEU A 520 -2.54 -11.30 9.48
CA LEU A 520 -2.58 -12.10 8.27
C LEU A 520 -3.95 -12.76 8.15
N VAL A 521 -4.61 -12.56 7.00
CA VAL A 521 -5.99 -13.01 6.76
C VAL A 521 -5.99 -14.15 5.72
N PRO A 522 -6.19 -15.41 6.14
CA PRO A 522 -6.23 -16.53 5.24
C PRO A 522 -7.30 -16.37 4.14
N GLY A 523 -6.95 -16.67 2.90
CA GLY A 523 -7.86 -16.63 1.76
C GLY A 523 -8.18 -15.21 1.24
N MET A 524 -7.84 -14.15 1.93
CA MET A 524 -8.01 -12.78 1.45
C MET A 524 -7.00 -12.46 0.34
N GLY A 525 -7.46 -11.79 -0.71
CA GLY A 525 -6.64 -11.26 -1.80
C GLY A 525 -5.99 -9.92 -1.48
N HIS A 526 -5.60 -9.21 -2.54
CA HIS A 526 -5.01 -7.86 -2.43
C HIS A 526 -5.99 -6.83 -1.82
N PHE A 527 -7.26 -6.98 -2.10
CA PHE A 527 -8.36 -6.21 -1.49
C PHE A 527 -9.09 -7.07 -0.46
N PRO A 528 -9.97 -6.48 0.37
CA PRO A 528 -10.79 -7.22 1.32
C PRO A 528 -11.88 -8.05 0.60
N ALA A 529 -11.43 -9.00 -0.22
CA ALA A 529 -12.22 -9.94 -0.98
C ALA A 529 -11.51 -11.29 -1.07
N ASN A 530 -12.23 -12.35 -1.46
CA ASN A 530 -11.66 -13.66 -1.72
C ASN A 530 -10.58 -13.57 -2.82
N GLY A 531 -9.34 -13.95 -2.50
CA GLY A 531 -8.18 -13.94 -3.40
C GLY A 531 -7.87 -15.28 -4.07
N THR A 532 -8.70 -16.30 -3.86
CA THR A 532 -8.45 -17.66 -4.35
C THR A 532 -9.14 -17.94 -5.67
N THR A 533 -8.78 -19.05 -6.34
CA THR A 533 -9.50 -19.54 -7.53
C THR A 533 -10.81 -20.23 -7.20
N ASN A 534 -11.05 -20.58 -5.95
CA ASN A 534 -12.34 -21.10 -5.50
C ASN A 534 -13.30 -19.93 -5.20
N PHE A 535 -14.02 -19.48 -6.20
CA PHE A 535 -14.99 -18.37 -6.07
C PHE A 535 -16.15 -18.67 -5.11
N SER A 536 -16.34 -19.95 -4.73
CA SER A 536 -17.32 -20.34 -3.71
C SER A 536 -16.74 -20.30 -2.30
N ALA A 537 -15.44 -20.13 -2.15
CA ALA A 537 -14.83 -19.96 -0.83
C ALA A 537 -15.28 -18.65 -0.21
N ASN A 538 -15.52 -18.71 1.09
CA ASN A 538 -15.98 -17.57 1.88
C ASN A 538 -15.04 -17.33 3.07
N PRO A 539 -13.79 -16.89 2.83
CA PRO A 539 -12.89 -16.58 3.92
C PRO A 539 -13.46 -15.42 4.75
N PRO A 540 -13.40 -15.49 6.09
CA PRO A 540 -13.79 -14.38 6.94
C PRO A 540 -12.79 -13.23 6.80
N ILE A 541 -13.28 -12.06 6.38
CA ILE A 541 -12.46 -10.90 6.06
C ILE A 541 -12.95 -9.70 6.88
N PRO A 542 -12.08 -9.02 7.66
CA PRO A 542 -12.49 -7.83 8.40
C PRO A 542 -12.79 -6.67 7.45
N SER A 543 -13.84 -5.90 7.76
CA SER A 543 -14.16 -4.71 6.97
C SER A 543 -13.23 -3.54 7.30
N GLU A 544 -13.07 -2.62 6.35
CA GLU A 544 -12.30 -1.38 6.56
C GLU A 544 -12.85 -0.56 7.74
N ALA A 545 -14.17 -0.51 7.90
CA ALA A 545 -14.80 0.18 9.03
C ALA A 545 -14.44 -0.45 10.38
N GLN A 546 -14.36 -1.80 10.45
CA GLN A 546 -13.91 -2.49 11.67
C GLN A 546 -12.45 -2.17 11.98
N ASN A 547 -11.59 -2.17 10.97
CA ASN A 547 -10.17 -1.86 11.14
C ASN A 547 -9.97 -0.42 11.64
N TYR A 548 -10.70 0.53 11.05
CA TYR A 548 -10.65 1.94 11.46
C TYR A 548 -11.19 2.15 12.89
N ALA A 549 -12.30 1.52 13.25
CA ALA A 549 -12.85 1.58 14.60
C ALA A 549 -11.84 1.05 15.64
N ARG A 550 -11.15 -0.06 15.35
CA ARG A 550 -10.11 -0.62 16.24
C ARG A 550 -8.93 0.34 16.40
N LEU A 551 -8.49 0.98 15.30
CA LEU A 551 -7.42 1.96 15.36
C LEU A 551 -7.80 3.18 16.22
N THR A 552 -9.01 3.74 16.01
CA THR A 552 -9.46 4.91 16.78
C THR A 552 -9.65 4.58 18.26
N ASP A 553 -10.19 3.40 18.60
CA ASP A 553 -10.29 2.94 19.98
C ASP A 553 -8.90 2.79 20.65
N TRP A 554 -7.90 2.33 19.87
CA TRP A 554 -6.54 2.20 20.37
C TRP A 554 -5.88 3.56 20.62
N VAL A 555 -6.01 4.49 19.69
CA VAL A 555 -5.43 5.84 19.80
C VAL A 555 -6.13 6.66 20.87
N GLU A 556 -7.45 6.66 20.89
CA GLU A 556 -8.25 7.61 21.68
C GLU A 556 -8.59 7.11 23.09
N LYS A 557 -8.73 5.79 23.26
CA LYS A 557 -9.17 5.15 24.49
C LYS A 557 -8.11 4.24 25.11
N GLY A 558 -7.00 3.98 24.38
CA GLY A 558 -5.96 3.03 24.81
C GLY A 558 -6.41 1.56 24.76
N ILE A 559 -7.51 1.25 24.06
CA ILE A 559 -8.00 -0.12 23.91
C ILE A 559 -7.19 -0.82 22.83
N GLU A 560 -6.22 -1.60 23.27
CA GLU A 560 -5.32 -2.31 22.35
C GLU A 560 -6.06 -3.43 21.63
N PRO A 561 -6.01 -3.48 20.26
CA PRO A 561 -6.63 -4.56 19.50
C PRO A 561 -5.80 -5.83 19.60
N ALA A 562 -6.33 -6.87 20.27
CA ALA A 562 -5.68 -8.16 20.40
C ALA A 562 -6.06 -9.09 19.24
N GLU A 563 -7.34 -9.17 18.91
CA GLU A 563 -7.91 -10.05 17.90
C GLU A 563 -8.93 -9.29 17.04
N LEU A 564 -9.06 -9.70 15.78
CA LEU A 564 -10.09 -9.23 14.85
C LEU A 564 -11.05 -10.38 14.56
N VAL A 565 -12.28 -10.26 15.02
CA VAL A 565 -13.36 -11.16 14.62
C VAL A 565 -13.95 -10.65 13.30
N ALA A 566 -13.87 -11.44 12.27
CA ALA A 566 -14.47 -11.15 10.98
C ALA A 566 -15.62 -12.12 10.71
N VAL A 567 -16.67 -11.60 10.09
CA VAL A 567 -17.81 -12.38 9.63
C VAL A 567 -17.98 -12.14 8.15
N SER A 568 -17.99 -13.21 7.39
CA SER A 568 -18.21 -13.18 5.95
C SER A 568 -19.49 -13.90 5.62
N THR A 569 -20.30 -13.33 4.75
CA THR A 569 -21.55 -13.94 4.28
C THR A 569 -21.50 -14.10 2.77
N VAL A 570 -21.47 -15.33 2.29
CA VAL A 570 -21.73 -15.62 0.87
C VAL A 570 -23.24 -15.78 0.69
N VAL A 571 -23.80 -14.95 -0.14
CA VAL A 571 -25.17 -15.11 -0.61
C VAL A 571 -25.12 -15.93 -1.90
N THR A 572 -25.30 -17.23 -1.79
CA THR A 572 -25.66 -18.04 -2.96
C THR A 572 -27.16 -17.92 -3.20
N PRO A 573 -27.65 -18.14 -4.45
CA PRO A 573 -29.07 -17.92 -4.76
C PRO A 573 -30.07 -18.62 -3.83
N ASN A 574 -29.65 -19.67 -3.12
CA ASN A 574 -30.55 -20.52 -2.33
C ASN A 574 -30.22 -20.64 -0.84
N THR A 575 -29.02 -20.22 -0.37
CA THR A 575 -28.66 -20.36 1.06
C THR A 575 -27.48 -19.42 1.40
N PRO A 576 -27.68 -18.41 2.23
CA PRO A 576 -26.56 -17.63 2.74
C PRO A 576 -25.73 -18.51 3.68
N THR A 577 -24.45 -18.66 3.38
CA THR A 577 -23.49 -19.28 4.29
C THR A 577 -22.75 -18.19 5.04
N VAL A 578 -22.90 -18.17 6.35
CA VAL A 578 -22.15 -17.24 7.22
C VAL A 578 -20.93 -17.99 7.74
N ARG A 579 -19.78 -17.40 7.59
CA ARG A 579 -18.53 -17.91 8.19
C ARG A 579 -17.97 -16.84 9.11
N SER A 580 -17.67 -17.22 10.35
CA SER A 580 -16.94 -16.37 11.29
C SER A 580 -15.52 -16.91 11.49
N GLY A 581 -14.59 -16.01 11.69
CA GLY A 581 -13.20 -16.37 11.97
C GLY A 581 -12.52 -15.28 12.78
N VAL A 582 -11.50 -15.67 13.51
CA VAL A 582 -10.67 -14.77 14.31
C VAL A 582 -9.31 -14.65 13.64
N MET A 583 -8.85 -13.41 13.44
CA MET A 583 -7.50 -13.11 13.00
C MET A 583 -6.69 -12.66 14.19
N CYS A 584 -5.52 -13.23 14.36
CA CYS A 584 -4.60 -12.89 15.42
C CYS A 584 -3.48 -11.98 14.96
N VAL A 585 -2.89 -11.31 15.92
CA VAL A 585 -1.67 -10.56 15.71
C VAL A 585 -0.53 -11.53 15.38
N TYR A 586 0.11 -11.33 14.22
CA TYR A 586 1.30 -12.09 13.83
C TYR A 586 2.36 -12.09 14.96
N PRO A 587 3.06 -13.21 15.27
CA PRO A 587 3.20 -14.41 14.43
C PRO A 587 2.12 -15.48 14.60
N LYS A 588 1.11 -15.25 15.42
CA LYS A 588 0.05 -16.24 15.56
C LYS A 588 -0.76 -16.38 14.28
N MET A 589 -1.01 -17.63 13.89
CA MET A 589 -1.84 -18.01 12.77
C MET A 589 -3.02 -18.87 13.24
N PRO A 590 -4.19 -18.81 12.59
CA PRO A 590 -5.28 -19.68 12.94
C PRO A 590 -4.92 -21.14 12.63
N VAL A 591 -5.25 -22.04 13.56
CA VAL A 591 -5.13 -23.48 13.39
C VAL A 591 -6.47 -24.13 13.66
N TYR A 592 -6.87 -25.07 12.81
CA TYR A 592 -8.10 -25.83 13.02
C TYR A 592 -7.90 -26.84 14.15
N LEU A 593 -8.84 -26.86 15.08
CA LEU A 593 -8.86 -27.79 16.22
C LEU A 593 -9.83 -28.94 15.98
N SER A 594 -11.12 -28.63 15.83
CA SER A 594 -12.20 -29.59 15.56
C SER A 594 -13.53 -28.86 15.36
N GLY A 595 -14.52 -29.49 14.75
CA GLY A 595 -15.88 -28.96 14.62
C GLY A 595 -16.23 -28.50 13.20
N ALA A 596 -17.20 -27.60 13.09
CA ALA A 596 -17.65 -27.06 11.80
C ALA A 596 -16.63 -26.04 11.26
N LEU A 597 -16.32 -26.12 9.97
CA LEU A 597 -15.31 -25.25 9.34
C LEU A 597 -15.74 -23.76 9.25
N ASP A 598 -17.01 -23.47 9.43
CA ASP A 598 -17.60 -22.11 9.39
C ASP A 598 -17.76 -21.48 10.77
N ALA A 599 -17.39 -22.19 11.84
CA ALA A 599 -17.53 -21.74 13.21
C ALA A 599 -16.19 -21.26 13.78
N GLU A 600 -16.16 -20.05 14.37
CA GLU A 600 -15.01 -19.48 15.05
C GLU A 600 -14.43 -20.41 16.13
N ALA A 601 -15.31 -21.05 16.92
CA ALA A 601 -14.94 -21.96 18.00
C ALA A 601 -14.16 -23.21 17.52
N SER A 602 -14.14 -23.48 16.21
CA SER A 602 -13.40 -24.62 15.63
C SER A 602 -11.90 -24.32 15.43
N TYR A 603 -11.48 -23.09 15.68
CA TYR A 603 -10.12 -22.64 15.47
C TYR A 603 -9.47 -22.17 16.76
N GLY A 604 -8.18 -22.45 16.88
CA GLY A 604 -7.28 -21.88 17.87
C GLY A 604 -6.15 -21.13 17.20
N PHE A 605 -5.10 -20.82 17.95
CA PHE A 605 -3.97 -20.04 17.46
C PHE A 605 -2.65 -20.65 17.87
N GLN A 606 -1.73 -20.72 16.96
CA GLN A 606 -0.40 -21.23 17.18
C GLN A 606 0.66 -20.20 16.74
#